data_ff2c2f3179f37d2d8310893998650f17
#
_entry.id   ff2c2f3179f37d2d8310893998650f17
#
_cell.length_a   1.000
_cell.length_b   1.000
_cell.length_c   1.000
_cell.angle_alpha   90.00
_cell.angle_beta   90.00
_cell.angle_gamma   90.00
#
_symmetry.space_group_name_H-M   'P 1'
#
loop_
_entity.id
_entity.type
_entity.pdbx_description
1 polymer ?
#
loop_
_entity_poly.entity_id
_entity_poly.type
_entity_poly.pdbx_seq_one_letter_code
_entity_poly.pdbx_strand_id
1 'polypeptide(L)'
;MKHNLFPQIGSKPVHLVSAPELLALLREIEARGVKDIPHIVCSISSSVFRYAIATGRAKRDPAADLKGALAPRVRKNLPSQTTPEAVGHLMTAIDNYPGTFFVRSALQLMALTFCRTGELRNAEWRKIDFEDGLWRIPAERMKMSRDHLIPLSRQSVAILRKLQAYSGKDVYVFPNYKTKKGV
;
A
#
# COMPACT_ATOMS: atom_id res chain seq x y z
N MET A 1 -16.24 5.16 -2.24
CA MET A 1 -17.70 5.21 -2.11
C MET A 1 -18.25 6.64 -1.94
N LYS A 2 -17.67 7.49 -1.10
CA LYS A 2 -18.15 8.88 -0.85
C LYS A 2 -18.38 9.71 -2.12
N HIS A 3 -17.51 9.59 -3.13
CA HIS A 3 -17.60 10.37 -4.37
C HIS A 3 -18.34 9.65 -5.51
N ASN A 4 -18.55 8.35 -5.42
CA ASN A 4 -19.09 7.56 -6.53
C ASN A 4 -20.50 7.03 -6.29
N LEU A 5 -20.84 6.57 -5.08
CA LEU A 5 -22.15 5.97 -4.79
C LEU A 5 -23.01 6.85 -3.89
N PHE A 6 -22.43 7.41 -2.82
CA PHE A 6 -23.20 8.14 -1.81
C PHE A 6 -23.97 9.33 -2.34
N PRO A 7 -23.48 10.12 -3.32
CA PRO A 7 -24.29 11.23 -3.86
C PRO A 7 -25.61 10.79 -4.50
N GLN A 8 -25.67 9.56 -5.04
CA GLN A 8 -26.82 9.08 -5.82
C GLN A 8 -27.70 8.10 -5.05
N ILE A 9 -27.11 7.20 -4.26
CA ILE A 9 -27.87 6.17 -3.53
C ILE A 9 -27.63 6.17 -2.02
N GLY A 10 -26.81 7.08 -1.48
CA GLY A 10 -26.44 7.05 -0.06
C GLY A 10 -27.58 7.34 0.91
N SER A 11 -28.59 8.09 0.49
CA SER A 11 -29.80 8.36 1.26
C SER A 11 -30.91 7.34 1.06
N LYS A 12 -30.76 6.44 0.08
CA LYS A 12 -31.78 5.44 -0.26
C LYS A 12 -31.71 4.26 0.71
N PRO A 13 -32.86 3.76 1.24
CA PRO A 13 -32.88 2.55 2.03
C PRO A 13 -32.25 1.37 1.28
N VAL A 14 -31.41 0.58 1.95
CA VAL A 14 -30.58 -0.48 1.32
C VAL A 14 -31.42 -1.52 0.59
N HIS A 15 -32.62 -1.86 1.11
CA HIS A 15 -33.53 -2.84 0.51
C HIS A 15 -34.20 -2.34 -0.78
N LEU A 16 -34.16 -1.04 -1.08
CA LEU A 16 -34.74 -0.44 -2.28
C LEU A 16 -33.73 -0.26 -3.42
N VAL A 17 -32.44 -0.49 -3.18
CA VAL A 17 -31.40 -0.41 -4.21
C VAL A 17 -31.48 -1.63 -5.11
N SER A 18 -31.69 -1.40 -6.42
CA SER A 18 -31.80 -2.45 -7.42
C SER A 18 -30.47 -2.73 -8.16
N ALA A 19 -30.35 -3.92 -8.77
CA ALA A 19 -29.20 -4.26 -9.57
C ALA A 19 -29.02 -3.35 -10.80
N PRO A 20 -30.08 -3.01 -11.58
CA PRO A 20 -29.94 -2.08 -12.70
C PRO A 20 -29.45 -0.69 -12.29
N GLU A 21 -29.95 -0.17 -11.17
CA GLU A 21 -29.54 1.13 -10.64
C GLU A 21 -28.06 1.11 -10.23
N LEU A 22 -27.64 0.08 -9.51
CA LEU A 22 -26.22 -0.09 -9.14
C LEU A 22 -25.34 -0.24 -10.37
N LEU A 23 -25.78 -0.99 -11.39
CA LEU A 23 -25.05 -1.16 -12.65
C LEU A 23 -24.87 0.17 -13.39
N ALA A 24 -25.90 1.00 -13.46
CA ALA A 24 -25.83 2.32 -14.11
C ALA A 24 -24.70 3.17 -13.46
N LEU A 25 -24.66 3.21 -12.12
CA LEU A 25 -23.63 3.93 -11.38
C LEU A 25 -22.22 3.37 -11.63
N LEU A 26 -22.08 2.06 -11.72
CA LEU A 26 -20.78 1.43 -11.99
C LEU A 26 -20.32 1.73 -13.42
N ARG A 27 -21.24 1.76 -14.40
CA ARG A 27 -20.93 2.13 -15.79
C ARG A 27 -20.55 3.61 -15.94
N GLU A 28 -21.13 4.52 -15.16
CA GLU A 28 -20.69 5.90 -15.12
C GLU A 28 -19.22 6.02 -14.64
N ILE A 29 -18.80 5.17 -13.69
CA ILE A 29 -17.41 5.13 -13.25
C ILE A 29 -16.51 4.55 -14.34
N GLU A 30 -16.95 3.50 -15.05
CA GLU A 30 -16.24 2.92 -16.20
C GLU A 30 -16.02 3.96 -17.31
N ALA A 31 -17.03 4.77 -17.61
CA ALA A 31 -16.98 5.81 -18.64
C ALA A 31 -15.91 6.89 -18.36
N ARG A 32 -15.50 7.06 -17.10
CA ARG A 32 -14.38 7.93 -16.73
C ARG A 32 -13.00 7.32 -17.05
N GLY A 33 -12.94 6.15 -17.68
CA GLY A 33 -11.68 5.47 -18.05
C GLY A 33 -11.01 4.67 -16.94
N VAL A 34 -11.64 4.55 -15.77
CA VAL A 34 -11.06 3.85 -14.60
C VAL A 34 -11.61 2.43 -14.51
N LYS A 35 -10.84 1.46 -15.02
CA LYS A 35 -11.33 0.06 -15.18
C LYS A 35 -11.39 -0.75 -13.88
N ASP A 36 -10.57 -0.45 -12.88
CA ASP A 36 -10.51 -1.24 -11.63
C ASP A 36 -11.50 -0.79 -10.58
N ILE A 37 -11.79 0.50 -10.51
CA ILE A 37 -12.66 1.09 -9.48
C ILE A 37 -14.08 0.53 -9.50
N PRO A 38 -14.76 0.34 -10.65
CA PRO A 38 -16.10 -0.23 -10.69
C PRO A 38 -16.17 -1.61 -10.00
N HIS A 39 -15.20 -2.46 -10.26
CA HIS A 39 -15.13 -3.78 -9.63
C HIS A 39 -14.90 -3.73 -8.13
N ILE A 40 -14.03 -2.80 -7.66
CA ILE A 40 -13.81 -2.59 -6.23
C ILE A 40 -15.09 -2.08 -5.56
N VAL A 41 -15.74 -1.10 -6.19
CA VAL A 41 -17.00 -0.54 -5.69
C VAL A 41 -18.09 -1.61 -5.65
N CYS A 42 -18.24 -2.43 -6.70
CA CYS A 42 -19.18 -3.54 -6.74
C CYS A 42 -18.92 -4.55 -5.61
N SER A 43 -17.66 -4.94 -5.39
CA SER A 43 -17.27 -5.87 -4.31
C SER A 43 -17.58 -5.31 -2.92
N ILE A 44 -17.30 -4.03 -2.67
CA ILE A 44 -17.63 -3.38 -1.39
C ILE A 44 -19.16 -3.28 -1.22
N SER A 45 -19.90 -2.95 -2.30
CA SER A 45 -21.38 -2.92 -2.26
C SER A 45 -21.94 -4.28 -1.90
N SER A 46 -21.45 -5.37 -2.51
CA SER A 46 -21.84 -6.73 -2.14
C SER A 46 -21.59 -7.02 -0.65
N SER A 47 -20.47 -6.56 -0.10
CA SER A 47 -20.18 -6.73 1.34
C SER A 47 -21.19 -5.98 2.22
N VAL A 48 -21.62 -4.77 1.81
CA VAL A 48 -22.65 -3.99 2.52
C VAL A 48 -24.01 -4.69 2.43
N PHE A 49 -24.42 -5.18 1.26
CA PHE A 49 -25.67 -5.90 1.10
C PHE A 49 -25.70 -7.21 1.90
N ARG A 50 -24.62 -7.98 1.90
CA ARG A 50 -24.51 -9.18 2.74
C ARG A 50 -24.65 -8.88 4.22
N TYR A 51 -24.05 -7.78 4.69
CA TYR A 51 -24.24 -7.33 6.07
C TYR A 51 -25.71 -6.92 6.32
N ALA A 52 -26.33 -6.20 5.38
CA ALA A 52 -27.73 -5.81 5.49
C ALA A 52 -28.67 -7.03 5.53
N ILE A 53 -28.38 -8.09 4.76
CA ILE A 53 -29.11 -9.36 4.80
C ILE A 53 -28.95 -10.02 6.18
N ALA A 54 -27.72 -10.13 6.68
CA ALA A 54 -27.44 -10.73 7.98
C ALA A 54 -28.11 -10.00 9.15
N THR A 55 -28.36 -8.69 9.00
CA THR A 55 -29.05 -7.85 10.01
C THR A 55 -30.54 -7.64 9.73
N GLY A 56 -31.13 -8.38 8.79
CA GLY A 56 -32.57 -8.31 8.44
C GLY A 56 -33.02 -7.04 7.71
N ARG A 57 -32.06 -6.19 7.24
CA ARG A 57 -32.36 -4.92 6.58
C ARG A 57 -32.53 -5.04 5.06
N ALA A 58 -32.12 -6.16 4.47
CA ALA A 58 -32.31 -6.48 3.06
C ALA A 58 -32.55 -7.98 2.90
N LYS A 59 -33.16 -8.37 1.77
CA LYS A 59 -33.46 -9.78 1.46
C LYS A 59 -32.54 -10.32 0.37
N ARG A 60 -31.81 -9.45 -0.38
CA ARG A 60 -31.05 -9.82 -1.55
C ARG A 60 -29.80 -8.94 -1.67
N ASP A 61 -28.77 -9.47 -2.32
CA ASP A 61 -27.56 -8.74 -2.71
C ASP A 61 -27.61 -8.42 -4.21
N PRO A 62 -28.03 -7.21 -4.62
CA PRO A 62 -28.10 -6.81 -6.03
C PRO A 62 -26.74 -6.69 -6.69
N ALA A 63 -25.64 -6.56 -5.93
CA ALA A 63 -24.28 -6.52 -6.48
C ALA A 63 -23.80 -7.89 -6.92
N ALA A 64 -24.32 -8.98 -6.33
CA ALA A 64 -24.00 -10.33 -6.73
C ALA A 64 -24.50 -10.64 -8.15
N ASP A 65 -25.64 -10.06 -8.54
CA ASP A 65 -26.24 -10.22 -9.88
C ASP A 65 -25.41 -9.55 -10.98
N LEU A 66 -24.52 -8.64 -10.61
CA LEU A 66 -23.67 -7.90 -11.55
C LEU A 66 -22.37 -8.63 -11.90
N LYS A 67 -22.17 -9.85 -11.45
CA LYS A 67 -21.02 -10.67 -11.81
C LYS A 67 -20.96 -10.86 -13.32
N GLY A 68 -19.91 -10.37 -13.96
CA GLY A 68 -19.72 -10.42 -15.41
C GLY A 68 -20.39 -9.27 -16.20
N ALA A 69 -21.15 -8.37 -15.56
CA ALA A 69 -21.78 -7.23 -16.22
C ALA A 69 -20.84 -6.03 -16.46
N LEU A 70 -19.68 -6.00 -15.81
CA LEU A 70 -18.64 -4.99 -15.99
C LEU A 70 -17.57 -5.47 -16.97
N ALA A 71 -16.93 -4.53 -17.65
CA ALA A 71 -15.82 -4.84 -18.56
C ALA A 71 -14.70 -5.62 -17.85
N PRO A 72 -14.07 -6.61 -18.50
CA PRO A 72 -13.01 -7.39 -17.87
C PRO A 72 -11.85 -6.51 -17.40
N ARG A 73 -11.28 -6.84 -16.22
CA ARG A 73 -10.06 -6.17 -15.74
C ARG A 73 -8.88 -6.55 -16.63
N VAL A 74 -8.27 -5.58 -17.26
CA VAL A 74 -6.98 -5.75 -17.91
C VAL A 74 -5.88 -5.55 -16.87
N ARG A 75 -5.44 -6.64 -16.25
CA ARG A 75 -4.28 -6.58 -15.35
C ARG A 75 -3.03 -6.34 -16.16
N LYS A 76 -2.45 -5.15 -16.07
CA LYS A 76 -1.09 -4.90 -16.53
C LYS A 76 -0.17 -5.09 -15.33
N ASN A 77 0.68 -6.11 -15.38
CA ASN A 77 1.77 -6.22 -14.41
C ASN A 77 2.74 -5.06 -14.64
N LEU A 78 3.23 -4.47 -13.56
CA LEU A 78 4.32 -3.52 -13.67
C LEU A 78 5.56 -4.27 -14.19
N PRO A 79 6.32 -3.67 -15.12
CA PRO A 79 7.58 -4.27 -15.56
C PRO A 79 8.51 -4.42 -14.36
N SER A 80 9.13 -5.58 -14.26
CA SER A 80 10.13 -5.88 -13.22
C SER A 80 11.51 -5.94 -13.84
N GLN A 81 12.50 -5.44 -13.11
CA GLN A 81 13.91 -5.54 -13.49
C GLN A 81 14.42 -6.90 -13.01
N THR A 82 14.56 -7.85 -13.92
CA THR A 82 14.92 -9.25 -13.60
C THR A 82 16.27 -9.68 -14.13
N THR A 83 16.86 -8.89 -15.04
CA THR A 83 18.20 -9.20 -15.57
C THR A 83 19.30 -8.51 -14.74
N PRO A 84 20.49 -9.11 -14.62
CA PRO A 84 21.61 -8.50 -13.91
C PRO A 84 21.96 -7.10 -14.41
N GLU A 85 21.91 -6.88 -15.73
CA GLU A 85 22.21 -5.59 -16.36
C GLU A 85 21.18 -4.52 -15.96
N ALA A 86 19.90 -4.88 -15.98
CA ALA A 86 18.81 -3.97 -15.62
C ALA A 86 18.86 -3.62 -14.12
N VAL A 87 19.19 -4.60 -13.27
CA VAL A 87 19.41 -4.36 -11.84
C VAL A 87 20.64 -3.46 -11.62
N GLY A 88 21.75 -3.69 -12.36
CA GLY A 88 22.93 -2.85 -12.33
C GLY A 88 22.64 -1.40 -12.68
N HIS A 89 21.87 -1.16 -13.75
CA HIS A 89 21.43 0.20 -14.13
C HIS A 89 20.57 0.84 -13.05
N LEU A 90 19.64 0.07 -12.42
CA LEU A 90 18.83 0.56 -11.32
C LEU A 90 19.69 0.97 -10.12
N MET A 91 20.66 0.15 -9.72
CA MET A 91 21.57 0.44 -8.61
C MET A 91 22.39 1.70 -8.89
N THR A 92 22.93 1.83 -10.12
CA THR A 92 23.65 3.03 -10.56
C THR A 92 22.76 4.29 -10.51
N ALA A 93 21.50 4.17 -10.93
CA ALA A 93 20.55 5.28 -10.86
C ALA A 93 20.23 5.68 -9.40
N ILE A 94 20.13 4.70 -8.50
CA ILE A 94 19.93 4.95 -7.06
C ILE A 94 21.15 5.67 -6.47
N ASP A 95 22.36 5.23 -6.77
CA ASP A 95 23.59 5.82 -6.26
C ASP A 95 23.79 7.27 -6.74
N ASN A 96 23.40 7.55 -7.98
CA ASN A 96 23.45 8.87 -8.59
C ASN A 96 22.16 9.70 -8.40
N TYR A 97 21.23 9.25 -7.56
CA TYR A 97 19.98 9.98 -7.34
C TYR A 97 20.24 11.40 -6.81
N PRO A 98 19.78 12.46 -7.52
CA PRO A 98 20.13 13.85 -7.19
C PRO A 98 19.34 14.45 -6.03
N GLY A 99 18.45 13.67 -5.42
CA GLY A 99 17.65 14.12 -4.29
C GLY A 99 18.42 14.16 -2.97
N THR A 100 17.68 14.30 -1.86
CA THR A 100 18.30 14.40 -0.54
C THR A 100 19.07 13.13 -0.15
N PHE A 101 20.07 13.31 0.72
CA PHE A 101 20.82 12.20 1.30
C PHE A 101 19.92 11.14 1.94
N PHE A 102 18.87 11.56 2.67
CA PHE A 102 17.92 10.65 3.28
C PHE A 102 17.16 9.80 2.26
N VAL A 103 16.69 10.40 1.16
CA VAL A 103 15.95 9.67 0.12
C VAL A 103 16.86 8.69 -0.62
N ARG A 104 18.08 9.10 -0.98
CA ARG A 104 19.06 8.21 -1.60
C ARG A 104 19.39 7.02 -0.68
N SER A 105 19.68 7.28 0.58
CA SER A 105 19.95 6.22 1.57
C SER A 105 18.76 5.28 1.77
N ALA A 106 17.53 5.81 1.73
CA ALA A 106 16.32 5.01 1.80
C ALA A 106 16.18 4.07 0.59
N LEU A 107 16.44 4.56 -0.62
CA LEU A 107 16.41 3.75 -1.84
C LEU A 107 17.48 2.65 -1.80
N GLN A 108 18.71 2.98 -1.38
CA GLN A 108 19.78 2.00 -1.21
C GLN A 108 19.42 0.91 -0.19
N LEU A 109 18.90 1.30 0.97
CA LEU A 109 18.46 0.33 1.99
C LEU A 109 17.31 -0.55 1.50
N MET A 110 16.33 0.00 0.78
CA MET A 110 15.27 -0.81 0.16
C MET A 110 15.82 -1.85 -0.81
N ALA A 111 16.78 -1.48 -1.64
CA ALA A 111 17.41 -2.41 -2.57
C ALA A 111 18.21 -3.51 -1.85
N LEU A 112 18.87 -3.20 -0.73
CA LEU A 112 19.68 -4.14 0.04
C LEU A 112 18.88 -5.05 0.98
N THR A 113 17.70 -4.60 1.44
CA THR A 113 16.93 -5.32 2.47
C THR A 113 15.60 -5.88 1.96
N PHE A 114 15.14 -5.46 0.79
CA PHE A 114 13.82 -5.80 0.22
C PHE A 114 12.64 -5.54 1.18
N CYS A 115 12.81 -4.65 2.16
CA CYS A 115 11.75 -4.26 3.08
C CYS A 115 10.66 -3.46 2.35
N ARG A 116 9.46 -3.44 2.91
CA ARG A 116 8.39 -2.59 2.38
C ARG A 116 8.67 -1.12 2.69
N THR A 117 8.23 -0.22 1.78
CA THR A 117 8.37 1.23 1.97
C THR A 117 7.82 1.73 3.31
N GLY A 118 6.69 1.16 3.77
CA GLY A 118 6.10 1.49 5.06
C GLY A 118 6.95 1.03 6.26
N GLU A 119 7.62 -0.10 6.13
CA GLU A 119 8.53 -0.61 7.15
C GLU A 119 9.76 0.29 7.27
N LEU A 120 10.39 0.64 6.15
CA LEU A 120 11.54 1.53 6.12
C LEU A 120 11.21 2.93 6.66
N ARG A 121 10.11 3.53 6.23
CA ARG A 121 9.69 4.87 6.70
C ARG A 121 9.45 4.94 8.19
N ASN A 122 9.08 3.83 8.82
CA ASN A 122 8.84 3.73 10.25
C ASN A 122 9.97 3.00 10.99
N ALA A 123 11.17 2.88 10.38
CA ALA A 123 12.33 2.29 11.02
C ALA A 123 12.76 3.12 12.25
N GLU A 124 12.88 2.47 13.40
CA GLU A 124 13.31 3.06 14.65
C GLU A 124 14.74 2.64 15.00
N TRP A 125 15.57 3.56 15.45
CA TRP A 125 16.94 3.26 15.84
C TRP A 125 17.06 2.16 16.89
N ARG A 126 16.17 2.14 17.87
CA ARG A 126 16.13 1.12 18.94
C ARG A 126 15.84 -0.30 18.46
N LYS A 127 15.42 -0.47 17.21
CA LYS A 127 15.10 -1.76 16.57
C LYS A 127 16.24 -2.25 15.65
N ILE A 128 17.32 -1.49 15.57
CA ILE A 128 18.49 -1.82 14.77
C ILE A 128 19.61 -2.25 15.72
N ASP A 129 20.00 -3.50 15.59
CA ASP A 129 21.15 -4.06 16.27
C ASP A 129 22.35 -4.05 15.31
N PHE A 130 23.35 -3.23 15.63
CA PHE A 130 24.55 -3.09 14.84
C PHE A 130 25.61 -4.18 15.12
N GLU A 131 25.53 -4.83 16.29
CA GLU A 131 26.46 -5.88 16.70
C GLU A 131 26.07 -7.19 16.02
N ASP A 132 24.79 -7.55 16.14
CA ASP A 132 24.25 -8.75 15.49
C ASP A 132 23.94 -8.52 14.00
N GLY A 133 23.99 -7.29 13.51
CA GLY A 133 23.63 -6.94 12.13
C GLY A 133 22.17 -7.26 11.80
N LEU A 134 21.26 -6.94 12.71
CA LEU A 134 19.85 -7.26 12.59
C LEU A 134 18.95 -6.02 12.73
N TRP A 135 17.92 -5.95 11.92
CA TRP A 135 16.82 -5.01 12.08
C TRP A 135 15.54 -5.76 12.40
N ARG A 136 14.97 -5.51 13.57
CA ARG A 136 13.74 -6.14 14.05
C ARG A 136 12.52 -5.26 13.75
N ILE A 137 11.56 -5.79 13.01
CA ILE A 137 10.26 -5.16 12.78
C ILE A 137 9.22 -5.91 13.62
N PRO A 138 8.59 -5.28 14.62
CA PRO A 138 7.68 -5.97 15.53
C PRO A 138 6.38 -6.40 14.84
N ALA A 139 5.79 -7.47 15.35
CA ALA A 139 4.59 -8.13 14.83
C ALA A 139 3.39 -7.18 14.64
N GLU A 140 3.23 -6.20 15.54
CA GLU A 140 2.13 -5.22 15.52
C GLU A 140 2.14 -4.35 14.24
N ARG A 141 3.29 -4.24 13.58
CA ARG A 141 3.47 -3.50 12.32
C ARG A 141 3.44 -4.41 11.08
N MET A 142 3.28 -5.72 11.30
CA MET A 142 3.31 -6.71 10.23
C MET A 142 1.90 -7.21 9.88
N LYS A 143 1.60 -7.30 8.58
CA LYS A 143 0.33 -7.85 8.09
C LYS A 143 0.05 -9.27 8.61
N MET A 144 1.09 -10.04 8.92
CA MET A 144 1.03 -11.44 9.37
C MET A 144 1.18 -11.59 10.89
N SER A 145 1.20 -10.50 11.66
CA SER A 145 1.31 -10.50 13.13
C SER A 145 2.45 -11.38 13.67
N ARG A 146 3.60 -11.38 12.99
CA ARG A 146 4.85 -12.04 13.42
C ARG A 146 6.01 -11.09 13.29
N ASP A 147 6.94 -11.13 14.23
CA ASP A 147 8.19 -10.38 14.15
C ASP A 147 8.92 -10.73 12.85
N HIS A 148 9.40 -9.69 12.16
CA HIS A 148 10.22 -9.85 10.98
C HIS A 148 11.63 -9.39 11.27
N LEU A 149 12.58 -10.30 11.15
CA LEU A 149 14.00 -10.05 11.33
C LEU A 149 14.65 -9.87 9.95
N ILE A 150 15.25 -8.74 9.73
CA ILE A 150 15.98 -8.41 8.50
C ILE A 150 17.47 -8.44 8.80
N PRO A 151 18.25 -9.39 8.24
CA PRO A 151 19.68 -9.37 8.34
C PRO A 151 20.24 -8.18 7.55
N LEU A 152 21.16 -7.46 8.16
CA LEU A 152 21.79 -6.28 7.58
C LEU A 152 23.14 -6.65 6.97
N SER A 153 23.29 -6.43 5.68
CA SER A 153 24.59 -6.54 5.02
C SER A 153 25.56 -5.48 5.55
N ARG A 154 26.88 -5.69 5.32
CA ARG A 154 27.90 -4.67 5.65
C ARG A 154 27.59 -3.30 5.02
N GLN A 155 27.06 -3.30 3.79
CA GLN A 155 26.65 -2.09 3.09
C GLN A 155 25.47 -1.41 3.80
N SER A 156 24.45 -2.18 4.21
CA SER A 156 23.30 -1.65 4.96
C SER A 156 23.74 -1.03 6.28
N VAL A 157 24.63 -1.70 7.02
CA VAL A 157 25.18 -1.17 8.27
C VAL A 157 25.95 0.13 8.03
N ALA A 158 26.78 0.20 6.97
CA ALA A 158 27.53 1.40 6.63
C ALA A 158 26.62 2.59 6.30
N ILE A 159 25.52 2.36 5.58
CA ILE A 159 24.51 3.40 5.29
C ILE A 159 23.80 3.86 6.56
N LEU A 160 23.40 2.91 7.41
CA LEU A 160 22.73 3.22 8.68
C LEU A 160 23.64 3.99 9.63
N ARG A 161 24.93 3.67 9.73
CA ARG A 161 25.91 4.43 10.54
C ARG A 161 26.06 5.87 10.03
N LYS A 162 26.08 6.08 8.70
CA LYS A 162 26.07 7.43 8.14
C LYS A 162 24.79 8.20 8.50
N LEU A 163 23.63 7.55 8.39
CA LEU A 163 22.34 8.16 8.78
C LEU A 163 22.29 8.50 10.28
N GLN A 164 22.90 7.67 11.12
CA GLN A 164 22.95 7.86 12.57
C GLN A 164 23.64 9.19 12.95
N ALA A 165 24.61 9.66 12.18
CA ALA A 165 25.24 10.96 12.39
C ALA A 165 24.27 12.14 12.22
N TYR A 166 23.18 11.96 11.45
CA TYR A 166 22.20 13.02 11.19
C TYR A 166 20.91 12.87 12.01
N SER A 167 20.40 11.65 12.17
CA SER A 167 19.11 11.38 12.82
C SER A 167 19.24 10.46 14.06
N GLY A 168 20.45 10.16 14.52
CA GLY A 168 20.66 9.24 15.65
C GLY A 168 20.08 9.73 16.98
N LYS A 169 19.78 11.02 17.12
CA LYS A 169 19.08 11.60 18.27
C LYS A 169 17.55 11.52 18.16
N ASP A 170 17.03 11.21 16.98
CA ASP A 170 15.61 11.05 16.74
C ASP A 170 15.17 9.59 17.06
N VAL A 171 13.87 9.38 17.17
CA VAL A 171 13.32 8.03 17.31
C VAL A 171 13.45 7.23 16.03
N TYR A 172 13.22 7.90 14.88
CA TYR A 172 13.18 7.28 13.57
C TYR A 172 14.48 7.49 12.79
N VAL A 173 14.85 6.47 12.00
CA VAL A 173 15.98 6.55 11.05
C VAL A 173 15.74 7.63 9.99
N PHE A 174 14.47 7.74 9.55
CA PHE A 174 14.00 8.71 8.56
C PHE A 174 12.95 9.64 9.18
N PRO A 175 13.37 10.66 9.95
CA PRO A 175 12.44 11.55 10.61
C PRO A 175 11.77 12.50 9.61
N ASN A 176 10.47 12.73 9.80
CA ASN A 176 9.75 13.79 9.10
C ASN A 176 9.72 15.05 9.96
N TYR A 177 10.58 15.99 9.66
CA TYR A 177 10.68 17.25 10.42
C TYR A 177 9.44 18.13 10.33
N LYS A 178 8.56 17.93 9.33
CA LYS A 178 7.28 18.66 9.22
C LYS A 178 6.22 18.14 10.18
N THR A 179 6.20 16.84 10.46
CA THR A 179 5.14 16.20 11.26
C THR A 179 5.64 15.56 12.55
N LYS A 180 6.96 15.57 12.83
CA LYS A 180 7.64 14.83 13.91
C LYS A 180 7.33 13.31 13.94
N LYS A 181 6.74 12.78 12.89
CA LYS A 181 6.51 11.35 12.67
C LYS A 181 7.49 10.85 11.60
N GLY A 182 7.62 9.55 11.48
CA GLY A 182 8.40 8.95 10.37
C GLY A 182 7.92 9.46 8.99
N VAL A 183 8.79 9.43 7.99
CA VAL A 183 8.52 9.93 6.62
C VAL A 183 7.40 9.14 5.96
#